data_02cc2e9ce7696d61e4c8a2f3d798524f
#
_entry.id   02cc2e9ce7696d61e4c8a2f3d798524f
#
_cell.length_a   1.000
_cell.length_b   1.000
_cell.length_c   1.000
_cell.angle_alpha   90.00
_cell.angle_beta   90.00
_cell.angle_gamma   90.00
#
_symmetry.space_group_name_H-M   'P 1'
#
loop_
_entity.id
_entity.type
_entity.pdbx_description
1 polymer ?
#
loop_
_entity_poly.entity_id
_entity_poly.type
_entity_poly.pdbx_seq_one_letter_code
_entity_poly.pdbx_strand_id
1 'polypeptide(L)'
;MSINNTNTSIAKGIIITNLTGYITIADVDKWFYSFERTCHSFIKQGKKYKLFVNRKGYTPEHFSVQKLWKDRFFSTEILSHTIAVAFLLDAGDILDHLSQTNTKENIKFSHDYEQLMDWICQFK
;
A
#
# COMPACT_ATOMS: atom_id res chain seq x y z
N MET A 1 0.07 23.82 1.33
CA MET A 1 -1.06 23.02 0.80
C MET A 1 -0.57 21.61 0.50
N SER A 2 -1.14 20.64 1.12
CA SER A 2 -0.78 19.26 0.83
C SER A 2 -1.44 18.82 -0.46
N ILE A 3 -0.65 18.24 -1.38
CA ILE A 3 -1.17 17.68 -2.60
C ILE A 3 -1.43 16.18 -2.34
N ASN A 4 -2.68 15.77 -2.51
CA ASN A 4 -3.02 14.37 -2.33
C ASN A 4 -2.49 13.55 -3.50
N ASN A 5 -1.84 12.44 -3.18
CA ASN A 5 -1.37 11.51 -4.20
C ASN A 5 -2.10 10.19 -4.04
N THR A 6 -2.87 9.83 -5.06
CA THR A 6 -3.62 8.56 -5.10
C THR A 6 -3.22 7.72 -6.30
N ASN A 7 -2.05 7.96 -6.87
CA ASN A 7 -1.59 7.32 -8.10
C ASN A 7 -1.05 5.92 -7.86
N THR A 8 -1.27 5.05 -8.83
CA THR A 8 -0.73 3.69 -8.85
C THR A 8 0.07 3.49 -10.15
N SER A 9 1.26 2.92 -10.02
CA SER A 9 2.14 2.64 -11.15
C SER A 9 2.77 1.25 -11.01
N ILE A 10 3.44 0.80 -12.07
CA ILE A 10 4.10 -0.50 -12.10
C ILE A 10 5.56 -0.30 -12.46
N ALA A 11 6.46 -0.94 -11.70
CA ALA A 11 7.89 -0.94 -12.03
C ALA A 11 8.48 -2.30 -11.64
N LYS A 12 9.08 -2.99 -12.62
CA LYS A 12 9.78 -4.27 -12.38
C LYS A 12 8.92 -5.33 -11.67
N GLY A 13 7.64 -5.42 -12.03
CA GLY A 13 6.72 -6.38 -11.41
C GLY A 13 6.21 -5.97 -10.04
N ILE A 14 6.53 -4.75 -9.61
CA ILE A 14 6.07 -4.19 -8.35
C ILE A 14 4.98 -3.15 -8.64
N ILE A 15 3.84 -3.31 -7.99
CA ILE A 15 2.78 -2.30 -8.04
C ILE A 15 3.07 -1.28 -6.96
N ILE A 16 3.34 -0.05 -7.37
CA ILE A 16 3.63 1.06 -6.46
C ILE A 16 2.37 1.90 -6.36
N THR A 17 1.77 1.96 -5.18
CA THR A 17 0.53 2.69 -4.96
C THR A 17 0.72 3.72 -3.85
N ASN A 18 0.13 4.90 -4.05
CA ASN A 18 0.29 6.03 -3.15
C ASN A 18 -1.06 6.43 -2.58
N LEU A 19 -1.08 6.75 -1.29
CA LEU A 19 -2.23 7.33 -0.62
C LEU A 19 -1.69 8.29 0.43
N THR A 20 -1.33 9.50 -0.01
CA THR A 20 -0.67 10.52 0.82
C THR A 20 -1.43 11.82 0.82
N GLY A 21 -1.25 12.62 1.88
CA GLY A 21 -1.93 13.89 2.06
C GLY A 21 -3.21 13.74 2.88
N TYR A 22 -4.05 14.77 2.85
CA TYR A 22 -5.34 14.77 3.56
C TYR A 22 -6.37 14.00 2.70
N ILE A 23 -6.78 12.84 3.18
CA ILE A 23 -7.55 11.88 2.39
C ILE A 23 -9.00 11.83 2.86
N THR A 24 -9.92 11.97 1.90
CA THR A 24 -11.36 11.84 2.09
C THR A 24 -11.86 10.49 1.57
N ILE A 25 -13.14 10.19 1.80
CA ILE A 25 -13.77 8.98 1.25
C ILE A 25 -13.68 8.99 -0.29
N ALA A 26 -13.93 10.15 -0.91
CA ALA A 26 -13.84 10.27 -2.37
C ALA A 26 -12.42 9.97 -2.88
N ASP A 27 -11.39 10.38 -2.12
CA ASP A 27 -10.00 10.07 -2.47
C ASP A 27 -9.71 8.57 -2.39
N VAL A 28 -10.26 7.88 -1.40
CA VAL A 28 -10.11 6.42 -1.27
C VAL A 28 -10.77 5.72 -2.46
N ASP A 29 -11.96 6.16 -2.87
CA ASP A 29 -12.65 5.59 -4.03
C ASP A 29 -11.83 5.78 -5.30
N LYS A 30 -11.27 6.98 -5.49
CA LYS A 30 -10.43 7.30 -6.64
C LYS A 30 -9.16 6.46 -6.65
N TRP A 31 -8.51 6.34 -5.51
CA TRP A 31 -7.31 5.50 -5.34
C TRP A 31 -7.63 4.04 -5.67
N PHE A 32 -8.71 3.52 -5.10
CA PHE A 32 -9.06 2.11 -5.25
C PHE A 32 -9.38 1.75 -6.70
N TYR A 33 -10.02 2.65 -7.41
CA TYR A 33 -10.35 2.42 -8.82
C TYR A 33 -9.09 2.11 -9.64
N SER A 34 -8.05 2.91 -9.51
CA SER A 34 -6.80 2.69 -10.25
C SER A 34 -5.99 1.52 -9.69
N PHE A 35 -5.97 1.36 -8.36
CA PHE A 35 -5.25 0.28 -7.70
C PHE A 35 -5.85 -1.09 -8.08
N GLU A 36 -7.16 -1.21 -7.98
CA GLU A 36 -7.85 -2.47 -8.31
C GLU A 36 -7.63 -2.85 -9.77
N ARG A 37 -7.75 -1.89 -10.68
CA ARG A 37 -7.51 -2.14 -12.11
C ARG A 37 -6.10 -2.66 -12.37
N THR A 38 -5.13 -2.08 -11.70
CA THR A 38 -3.73 -2.50 -11.85
C THR A 38 -3.53 -3.92 -11.34
N CYS A 39 -4.08 -4.24 -10.17
CA CYS A 39 -4.02 -5.61 -9.62
C CYS A 39 -4.70 -6.59 -10.56
N HIS A 40 -5.89 -6.26 -11.07
CA HIS A 40 -6.64 -7.13 -11.96
C HIS A 40 -5.92 -7.41 -13.26
N SER A 41 -5.10 -6.47 -13.77
CA SER A 41 -4.33 -6.70 -14.97
C SER A 41 -3.32 -7.85 -14.80
N PHE A 42 -2.80 -8.02 -13.60
CA PHE A 42 -1.93 -9.16 -13.26
C PHE A 42 -2.75 -10.44 -13.05
N ILE A 43 -3.85 -10.32 -12.30
CA ILE A 43 -4.71 -11.47 -11.96
C ILE A 43 -5.25 -12.13 -13.22
N LYS A 44 -5.69 -11.36 -14.19
CA LYS A 44 -6.18 -11.88 -15.48
C LYS A 44 -5.13 -12.69 -16.23
N GLN A 45 -3.86 -12.38 -16.04
CA GLN A 45 -2.74 -13.08 -16.68
C GLN A 45 -2.24 -14.25 -15.83
N GLY A 46 -2.87 -14.53 -14.70
CA GLY A 46 -2.42 -15.56 -13.77
C GLY A 46 -1.12 -15.23 -13.08
N LYS A 47 -0.76 -13.95 -13.01
CA LYS A 47 0.50 -13.50 -12.42
C LYS A 47 0.30 -13.00 -11.01
N LYS A 48 1.29 -13.22 -10.17
CA LYS A 48 1.37 -12.64 -8.84
C LYS A 48 2.18 -11.35 -8.90
N TYR A 49 2.07 -10.53 -7.86
CA TYR A 49 2.73 -9.23 -7.81
C TYR A 49 3.22 -8.91 -6.40
N LYS A 50 4.11 -7.94 -6.33
CA LYS A 50 4.54 -7.34 -5.07
C LYS A 50 3.89 -5.97 -4.96
N LEU A 51 3.58 -5.55 -3.74
CA LEU A 51 2.94 -4.26 -3.47
C LEU A 51 3.88 -3.37 -2.67
N PHE A 52 4.08 -2.14 -3.14
CA PHE A 52 4.77 -1.09 -2.40
C PHE A 52 3.75 0.01 -2.13
N VAL A 53 3.37 0.17 -0.87
CA VAL A 53 2.29 1.07 -0.47
C VAL A 53 2.89 2.30 0.23
N ASN A 54 2.85 3.44 -0.43
CA ASN A 54 3.34 4.69 0.14
C ASN A 54 2.21 5.43 0.83
N ARG A 55 2.30 5.50 2.15
CA ARG A 55 1.36 6.23 3.00
C ARG A 55 2.06 7.30 3.83
N LYS A 56 3.24 7.72 3.43
CA LYS A 56 3.97 8.77 4.13
C LYS A 56 3.23 10.10 4.00
N GLY A 57 2.94 10.74 5.14
CA GLY A 57 2.14 11.97 5.14
C GLY A 57 0.63 11.74 5.01
N TYR A 58 0.17 10.49 5.12
CA TYR A 58 -1.24 10.16 5.07
C TYR A 58 -1.97 10.69 6.30
N THR A 59 -3.03 11.46 6.08
CA THR A 59 -3.89 12.00 7.13
C THR A 59 -5.35 11.78 6.74
N PRO A 60 -6.06 10.83 7.37
CA PRO A 60 -7.46 10.61 7.04
C PRO A 60 -8.34 11.70 7.63
N GLU A 61 -9.34 12.13 6.86
CA GLU A 61 -10.33 13.12 7.32
C GLU A 61 -11.08 12.63 8.56
N HIS A 62 -11.35 11.33 8.60
CA HIS A 62 -12.10 10.71 9.67
C HIS A 62 -11.71 9.24 9.76
N PHE A 63 -11.92 8.60 10.92
CA PHE A 63 -11.54 7.19 11.06
C PHE A 63 -12.26 6.27 10.05
N SER A 64 -13.45 6.67 9.58
CA SER A 64 -14.18 5.90 8.56
C SER A 64 -13.42 5.81 7.24
N VAL A 65 -12.60 6.82 6.92
CA VAL A 65 -11.73 6.81 5.73
C VAL A 65 -10.69 5.71 5.86
N GLN A 66 -10.05 5.62 7.02
CA GLN A 66 -9.04 4.59 7.29
C GLN A 66 -9.67 3.20 7.22
N LYS A 67 -10.86 3.04 7.79
CA LYS A 67 -11.56 1.76 7.77
C LYS A 67 -11.91 1.34 6.34
N LEU A 68 -12.42 2.27 5.53
CA LEU A 68 -12.75 2.01 4.14
C LEU A 68 -11.53 1.57 3.34
N TRP A 69 -10.40 2.30 3.49
CA TRP A 69 -9.15 1.94 2.83
C TRP A 69 -8.70 0.53 3.23
N LYS A 70 -8.73 0.26 4.52
CA LYS A 70 -8.30 -1.03 5.06
C LYS A 70 -9.14 -2.17 4.51
N ASP A 71 -10.47 -2.02 4.51
CA ASP A 71 -11.38 -3.04 4.02
C ASP A 71 -11.15 -3.34 2.54
N ARG A 72 -10.89 -2.32 1.73
CA ARG A 72 -10.66 -2.48 0.30
C ARG A 72 -9.28 -3.06 0.00
N PHE A 73 -8.25 -2.57 0.69
CA PHE A 73 -6.88 -3.04 0.46
C PHE A 73 -6.74 -4.52 0.85
N PHE A 74 -7.30 -4.91 1.97
CA PHE A 74 -7.17 -6.28 2.48
C PHE A 74 -8.26 -7.22 1.94
N SER A 75 -8.72 -6.98 0.71
CA SER A 75 -9.66 -7.90 0.08
C SER A 75 -8.97 -9.22 -0.27
N THR A 76 -9.73 -10.32 -0.20
CA THR A 76 -9.21 -11.65 -0.46
C THR A 76 -8.61 -11.78 -1.86
N GLU A 77 -9.27 -11.20 -2.85
CA GLU A 77 -8.83 -11.29 -4.24
C GLU A 77 -7.45 -10.64 -4.44
N ILE A 78 -7.25 -9.45 -3.88
CA ILE A 78 -5.97 -8.74 -4.01
C ILE A 78 -4.87 -9.50 -3.27
N LEU A 79 -5.14 -9.92 -2.05
CA LEU A 79 -4.14 -10.58 -1.21
C LEU A 79 -3.74 -11.97 -1.72
N SER A 80 -4.67 -12.69 -2.34
CA SER A 80 -4.40 -14.05 -2.84
C SER A 80 -3.34 -14.08 -3.93
N HIS A 81 -3.12 -12.98 -4.64
CA HIS A 81 -2.12 -12.87 -5.69
C HIS A 81 -0.89 -12.05 -5.27
N THR A 82 -0.80 -11.69 -4.00
CA THR A 82 0.28 -10.85 -3.47
C THR A 82 1.42 -11.72 -2.97
N ILE A 83 2.63 -11.47 -3.49
CA ILE A 83 3.85 -12.15 -3.04
C ILE A 83 4.35 -11.53 -1.74
N ALA A 84 4.44 -10.19 -1.71
CA ALA A 84 4.94 -9.44 -0.57
C ALA A 84 4.39 -8.02 -0.59
N VAL A 85 4.29 -7.42 0.60
CA VAL A 85 3.80 -6.04 0.76
C VAL A 85 4.79 -5.23 1.58
N ALA A 86 5.16 -4.07 1.07
CA ALA A 86 5.98 -3.09 1.76
C ALA A 86 5.14 -1.85 2.05
N PHE A 87 5.10 -1.42 3.30
CA PHE A 87 4.37 -0.22 3.72
C PHE A 87 5.35 0.87 4.13
N LEU A 88 5.34 1.98 3.40
CA LEU A 88 6.13 3.16 3.74
C LEU A 88 5.27 4.11 4.58
N LEU A 89 5.69 4.35 5.82
CA LEU A 89 4.95 5.16 6.79
C LEU A 89 5.87 6.24 7.35
N ASP A 90 5.28 7.24 8.01
CA ASP A 90 6.05 8.20 8.79
C ASP A 90 6.62 7.52 10.04
N ALA A 91 7.80 7.96 10.48
CA ALA A 91 8.38 7.49 11.73
C ALA A 91 7.47 7.92 12.90
N GLY A 92 7.31 7.05 13.90
CA GLY A 92 6.50 7.35 15.07
C GLY A 92 5.91 6.09 15.69
N ASP A 93 5.02 6.29 16.66
CA ASP A 93 4.45 5.22 17.45
C ASP A 93 3.65 4.20 16.64
N ILE A 94 2.93 4.67 15.62
CA ILE A 94 2.14 3.78 14.77
C ILE A 94 3.06 2.81 14.03
N LEU A 95 4.14 3.33 13.43
CA LEU A 95 5.10 2.49 12.75
C LEU A 95 5.76 1.50 13.69
N ASP A 96 6.17 1.97 14.87
CA ASP A 96 6.80 1.12 15.88
C ASP A 96 5.87 -0.02 16.30
N HIS A 97 4.61 0.29 16.55
CA HIS A 97 3.62 -0.71 16.94
C HIS A 97 3.40 -1.76 15.84
N LEU A 98 3.21 -1.31 14.60
CA LEU A 98 2.99 -2.21 13.47
C LEU A 98 4.20 -3.11 13.23
N SER A 99 5.42 -2.56 13.36
CA SER A 99 6.64 -3.33 13.18
C SER A 99 6.81 -4.40 14.27
N GLN A 100 6.47 -4.06 15.52
CA GLN A 100 6.59 -4.99 16.64
C GLN A 100 5.54 -6.10 16.61
N THR A 101 4.34 -5.80 16.12
CA THR A 101 3.24 -6.77 16.10
C THR A 101 3.19 -7.59 14.81
N ASN A 102 3.97 -7.21 13.81
CA ASN A 102 4.00 -7.92 12.54
C ASN A 102 4.66 -9.29 12.67
N THR A 103 3.92 -10.35 12.37
CA THR A 103 4.42 -11.73 12.41
C THR A 103 4.59 -12.34 11.02
N LYS A 104 4.29 -11.59 9.95
CA LYS A 104 4.35 -12.10 8.59
C LYS A 104 5.67 -11.74 7.92
N GLU A 105 6.36 -12.74 7.39
CA GLU A 105 7.66 -12.57 6.74
C GLU A 105 7.55 -11.77 5.44
N ASN A 106 6.41 -11.80 4.78
CA ASN A 106 6.20 -11.14 3.50
C ASN A 106 5.57 -9.75 3.61
N ILE A 107 5.53 -9.18 4.82
CA ILE A 107 5.04 -7.82 5.06
C ILE A 107 6.09 -7.07 5.87
N LYS A 108 6.46 -5.88 5.40
CA LYS A 108 7.41 -5.02 6.12
C LYS A 108 6.89 -3.60 6.20
N PHE A 109 7.10 -2.97 7.34
CA PHE A 109 6.79 -1.56 7.60
C PHE A 109 8.09 -0.80 7.83
N SER A 110 8.26 0.36 7.20
CA SER A 110 9.44 1.18 7.39
C SER A 110 9.15 2.65 7.07
N HIS A 111 9.98 3.55 7.60
CA HIS A 111 9.95 4.97 7.23
C HIS A 111 11.04 5.29 6.21
N ASP A 112 11.90 4.34 5.88
CA ASP A 112 13.03 4.50 4.98
C ASP A 112 12.69 3.92 3.61
N TYR A 113 12.50 4.81 2.63
CA TYR A 113 12.11 4.43 1.28
C TYR A 113 13.12 3.47 0.63
N GLU A 114 14.41 3.80 0.70
CA GLU A 114 15.43 2.99 0.02
C GLU A 114 15.55 1.60 0.63
N GLN A 115 15.56 1.51 1.95
CA GLN A 115 15.60 0.24 2.64
C GLN A 115 14.40 -0.63 2.26
N LEU A 116 13.23 -0.04 2.25
CA LEU A 116 11.98 -0.74 1.96
C LEU A 116 11.93 -1.18 0.50
N MET A 117 12.36 -0.32 -0.43
CA MET A 117 12.40 -0.65 -1.84
C MET A 117 13.39 -1.80 -2.12
N ASP A 118 14.56 -1.77 -1.50
CA ASP A 118 15.54 -2.84 -1.62
C ASP A 118 14.96 -4.16 -1.11
N TRP A 119 14.27 -4.12 0.03
CA TRP A 119 13.66 -5.31 0.61
C TRP A 119 12.63 -5.93 -0.34
N ILE A 120 11.72 -5.12 -0.89
CA ILE A 120 10.66 -5.63 -1.77
C ILE A 120 11.23 -6.14 -3.10
N CYS A 121 12.25 -5.49 -3.64
CA CYS A 121 12.89 -5.92 -4.88
C CYS A 121 13.60 -7.27 -4.73
N GLN A 122 14.18 -7.52 -3.56
CA GLN A 122 14.95 -8.74 -3.29
C GLN A 122 14.08 -9.88 -2.74
N PHE A 123 12.86 -9.59 -2.36
CA PHE A 123 11.97 -10.61 -1.80
C PHE A 123 11.67 -11.69 -2.83
N LYS A 124 11.78 -12.92 -2.40
CA LYS A 124 11.58 -14.08 -3.28
C LYS A 124 10.32 -14.86 -2.93
#